data_8edbea2f570a96346c999c0f4310bb67
#
_entry.id   8edbea2f570a96346c999c0f4310bb67
#
_cell.length_a   1.000
_cell.length_b   1.000
_cell.length_c   1.000
_cell.angle_alpha   90.00
_cell.angle_beta   90.00
_cell.angle_gamma   90.00
#
_symmetry.space_group_name_H-M   'P 1'
#
loop_
_entity.id
_entity.type
_entity.pdbx_description
1 polymer ?
#
loop_
_entity_poly.entity_id
_entity_poly.type
_entity_poly.pdbx_seq_one_letter_code
_entity_poly.pdbx_strand_id
1 'polypeptide(L)'
;VEKALLSIEKFREYAREFNVIPVARKIVDKDQTPLSIYSKLTNHRPGTFLLESAESGIWARYSFIGVNSQATLTEANGAAIWSGVMPAGAPTGIPSMLRLLLTAVPSNPFL
;
A
#
# COMPACT_ATOMS: atom_id res chain seq x y z
N VAL A 1 -20.94 -11.95 7.86
CA VAL A 1 -20.66 -12.17 6.43
C VAL A 1 -19.84 -11.00 5.92
N GLU A 2 -18.68 -11.30 5.40
CA GLU A 2 -17.80 -10.32 4.81
C GLU A 2 -18.41 -9.78 3.52
N LYS A 3 -18.73 -8.49 3.50
CA LYS A 3 -19.20 -7.81 2.30
C LYS A 3 -18.09 -7.01 1.68
N ALA A 4 -17.88 -7.15 0.37
CA ALA A 4 -17.01 -6.25 -0.36
C ALA A 4 -17.55 -4.81 -0.27
N LEU A 5 -16.67 -3.85 0.01
CA LEU A 5 -17.06 -2.43 0.13
C LEU A 5 -17.26 -1.77 -1.25
N LEU A 6 -16.85 -2.42 -2.33
CA LEU A 6 -16.94 -1.92 -3.70
C LEU A 6 -17.64 -2.97 -4.58
N SER A 7 -18.69 -2.55 -5.30
CA SER A 7 -19.35 -3.41 -6.29
C SER A 7 -18.55 -3.49 -7.59
N ILE A 8 -18.78 -4.53 -8.39
CA ILE A 8 -18.10 -4.69 -9.68
C ILE A 8 -18.48 -3.57 -10.67
N GLU A 9 -19.70 -3.09 -10.63
CA GLU A 9 -20.18 -1.99 -11.45
C GLU A 9 -19.43 -0.70 -11.12
N LYS A 10 -19.29 -0.41 -9.83
CA LYS A 10 -18.57 0.77 -9.36
C LYS A 10 -17.06 0.67 -9.62
N PHE A 11 -16.49 -0.52 -9.50
CA PHE A 11 -15.11 -0.77 -9.91
C PHE A 11 -14.89 -0.44 -11.39
N ARG A 12 -15.78 -0.91 -12.27
CA ARG A 12 -15.69 -0.64 -13.71
C ARG A 12 -15.84 0.84 -14.04
N GLU A 13 -16.68 1.56 -13.30
CA GLU A 13 -16.83 3.02 -13.44
C GLU A 13 -15.50 3.72 -13.10
N TYR A 14 -14.92 3.43 -11.94
CA TYR A 14 -13.65 4.03 -11.51
C TYR A 14 -12.47 3.65 -12.42
N ALA A 15 -12.47 2.46 -12.99
CA ALA A 15 -11.41 2.00 -13.91
C ALA A 15 -11.31 2.82 -15.20
N ARG A 16 -12.29 3.66 -15.49
CA ARG A 16 -12.24 4.60 -16.62
C ARG A 16 -11.42 5.85 -16.32
N GLU A 17 -11.28 6.20 -15.03
CA GLU A 17 -10.66 7.45 -14.59
C GLU A 17 -9.39 7.24 -13.76
N PHE A 18 -9.29 6.13 -13.05
CA PHE A 18 -8.21 5.86 -12.11
C PHE A 18 -7.39 4.64 -12.50
N ASN A 19 -6.07 4.75 -12.37
CA ASN A 19 -5.14 3.65 -12.62
C ASN A 19 -5.02 2.70 -11.43
N VAL A 20 -5.35 3.17 -10.22
CA VAL A 20 -5.30 2.38 -9.00
C VAL A 20 -6.63 2.50 -8.28
N ILE A 21 -7.28 1.38 -8.04
CA ILE A 21 -8.58 1.31 -7.39
C ILE A 21 -8.47 0.33 -6.22
N PRO A 22 -8.65 0.79 -4.96
CA PRO A 22 -8.63 -0.10 -3.82
C PRO A 22 -9.89 -0.98 -3.82
N VAL A 23 -9.69 -2.28 -3.65
CA VAL A 23 -10.76 -3.23 -3.39
C VAL A 23 -10.63 -3.66 -1.94
N ALA A 24 -11.58 -3.28 -1.12
CA ALA A 24 -11.53 -3.47 0.32
C ALA A 24 -12.59 -4.45 0.82
N ARG A 25 -12.25 -5.15 1.87
CA ARG A 25 -13.15 -6.04 2.61
C ARG A 25 -12.98 -5.77 4.09
N LYS A 26 -14.08 -5.66 4.83
CA LYS A 26 -14.04 -5.47 6.29
C LYS A 26 -14.12 -6.82 6.98
N ILE A 27 -13.14 -7.09 7.82
CA ILE A 27 -13.08 -8.27 8.70
C ILE A 27 -13.06 -7.77 10.15
N VAL A 28 -13.86 -8.36 11.00
CA VAL A 28 -13.87 -8.03 12.42
C VAL A 28 -13.28 -9.21 13.20
N ASP A 29 -12.17 -8.96 13.86
CA ASP A 29 -11.51 -9.91 14.77
C ASP A 29 -11.04 -9.13 16.00
N LYS A 30 -11.62 -9.45 17.15
CA LYS A 30 -11.34 -8.74 18.41
C LYS A 30 -10.13 -9.31 19.17
N ASP A 31 -9.67 -10.48 18.78
CA ASP A 31 -8.60 -11.20 19.48
C ASP A 31 -7.21 -10.97 18.85
N GLN A 32 -7.13 -10.14 17.82
CA GLN A 32 -5.90 -9.86 17.11
C GLN A 32 -5.35 -8.47 17.45
N THR A 33 -4.02 -8.40 17.52
CA THR A 33 -3.28 -7.14 17.55
C THR A 33 -2.68 -6.85 16.17
N PRO A 34 -2.29 -5.60 15.85
CA PRO A 34 -1.61 -5.30 14.60
C PRO A 34 -0.37 -6.17 14.38
N LEU A 35 0.41 -6.39 15.43
CA LEU A 35 1.61 -7.23 15.37
C LEU A 35 1.29 -8.69 15.09
N SER A 36 0.25 -9.25 15.71
CA SER A 36 -0.16 -10.64 15.48
C SER A 36 -0.68 -10.85 14.06
N ILE A 37 -1.43 -9.89 13.54
CA ILE A 37 -1.90 -9.89 12.14
C ILE A 37 -0.71 -9.79 11.19
N TYR A 38 0.21 -8.86 11.44
CA TYR A 38 1.43 -8.71 10.65
C TYR A 38 2.21 -10.02 10.58
N SER A 39 2.48 -10.65 11.71
CA SER A 39 3.22 -11.92 11.77
C SER A 39 2.54 -13.05 10.98
N LYS A 40 1.21 -13.16 11.09
CA LYS A 40 0.43 -14.17 10.37
C LYS A 40 0.43 -13.95 8.85
N LEU A 41 0.28 -12.69 8.42
CA LEU A 41 0.18 -12.37 6.99
C LEU A 41 1.53 -12.40 6.28
N THR A 42 2.58 -11.98 6.96
CA THR A 42 3.89 -11.79 6.33
C THR A 42 4.80 -12.99 6.45
N ASN A 43 4.65 -13.78 7.51
CA ASN A 43 5.60 -14.83 7.87
C ASN A 43 7.06 -14.30 7.85
N HIS A 44 7.25 -13.06 8.29
CA HIS A 44 8.53 -12.32 8.30
C HIS A 44 9.24 -12.23 6.94
N ARG A 45 8.49 -12.31 5.84
CA ARG A 45 9.07 -12.19 4.49
C ARG A 45 9.56 -10.76 4.22
N PRO A 46 10.67 -10.60 3.47
CA PRO A 46 11.13 -9.28 3.01
C PRO A 46 10.08 -8.55 2.17
N GLY A 47 10.16 -7.22 2.11
CA GLY A 47 9.23 -6.41 1.34
C GLY A 47 7.85 -6.28 1.98
N THR A 48 7.76 -6.51 3.28
CA THR A 48 6.55 -6.33 4.09
C THR A 48 6.79 -5.24 5.14
N PHE A 49 5.72 -4.62 5.64
CA PHE A 49 5.85 -3.60 6.67
C PHE A 49 4.65 -3.55 7.61
N LEU A 50 4.89 -3.04 8.80
CA LEU A 50 3.89 -2.63 9.76
C LEU A 50 4.17 -1.18 10.14
N LEU A 51 3.21 -0.30 9.94
CA LEU A 51 3.24 1.09 10.39
C LEU A 51 2.24 1.28 11.51
N GLU A 52 2.70 1.73 12.66
CA GLU A 52 1.87 2.10 13.79
C GLU A 52 2.12 3.55 14.16
N SER A 53 1.06 4.29 14.51
CA SER A 53 1.19 5.67 14.95
C SER A 53 1.74 5.73 16.37
N ALA A 54 2.77 6.54 16.58
CA ALA A 54 3.33 6.84 17.90
C ALA A 54 2.63 8.04 18.58
N GLU A 55 1.78 8.77 17.87
CA GLU A 55 1.11 9.97 18.37
C GLU A 55 -0.35 9.69 18.73
N SER A 56 -0.90 10.53 19.63
CA SER A 56 -2.32 10.56 19.93
C SER A 56 -3.07 11.42 18.91
N GLY A 57 -4.19 10.96 18.40
CA GLY A 57 -5.00 11.68 17.41
C GLY A 57 -5.85 10.77 16.55
N ILE A 58 -6.48 11.33 15.53
CA ILE A 58 -7.36 10.59 14.62
C ILE A 58 -6.62 9.43 13.93
N TRP A 59 -5.37 9.63 13.56
CA TRP A 59 -4.52 8.64 12.89
C TRP A 59 -3.93 7.58 13.83
N ALA A 60 -3.86 7.87 15.14
CA ALA A 60 -3.34 6.93 16.14
C ALA A 60 -4.14 5.62 16.27
N ARG A 61 -5.37 5.59 15.79
CA ARG A 61 -6.23 4.41 15.81
C ARG A 61 -6.08 3.47 14.62
N TYR A 62 -5.20 3.79 13.69
CA TYR A 62 -4.95 2.98 12.51
C TYR A 62 -3.54 2.42 12.52
N SER A 63 -3.44 1.15 12.17
CA SER A 63 -2.17 0.51 11.80
C SER A 63 -2.26 0.06 10.35
N PHE A 64 -1.15 0.13 9.63
CA PHE A 64 -1.08 -0.25 8.23
C PHE A 64 -0.11 -1.41 8.06
N ILE A 65 -0.56 -2.46 7.40
CA ILE A 65 0.25 -3.64 7.11
C ILE A 65 0.33 -3.81 5.60
N GLY A 66 1.55 -3.84 5.07
CA GLY A 66 1.81 -4.09 3.67
C GLY A 66 2.39 -5.47 3.44
N VAL A 67 1.82 -6.19 2.48
CA VAL A 67 2.24 -7.55 2.08
C VAL A 67 2.25 -7.67 0.56
N ASN A 68 2.95 -8.67 0.05
CA ASN A 68 2.96 -9.01 -1.39
C ASN A 68 3.39 -7.83 -2.29
N SER A 69 4.48 -7.15 -1.92
CA SER A 69 5.04 -6.07 -2.74
C SER A 69 5.34 -6.55 -4.16
N GLN A 70 4.83 -5.82 -5.16
CA GLN A 70 5.12 -6.06 -6.58
C GLN A 70 6.53 -5.58 -6.93
N ALA A 71 6.95 -4.48 -6.31
CA ALA A 71 8.26 -3.90 -6.48
C ALA A 71 8.76 -3.32 -5.15
N THR A 72 10.07 -3.30 -4.98
CA THR A 72 10.73 -2.69 -3.83
C THR A 72 11.78 -1.72 -4.32
N LEU A 73 11.72 -0.51 -3.79
CA LEU A 73 12.72 0.53 -4.04
C LEU A 73 13.64 0.64 -2.82
N THR A 74 14.92 0.50 -3.05
CA THR A 74 15.97 0.71 -2.04
C THR A 74 16.99 1.73 -2.51
N GLU A 75 17.79 2.24 -1.59
CA GLU A 75 18.88 3.16 -1.89
C GLU A 75 20.21 2.46 -1.65
N ALA A 76 21.16 2.62 -2.59
CA ALA A 76 22.54 2.25 -2.42
C ALA A 76 23.43 3.27 -3.12
N ASN A 77 24.38 3.86 -2.38
CA ASN A 77 25.36 4.82 -2.88
C ASN A 77 24.74 6.02 -3.61
N GLY A 78 23.60 6.53 -3.12
CA GLY A 78 22.87 7.66 -3.72
C GLY A 78 22.04 7.31 -4.96
N ALA A 79 21.95 6.05 -5.32
CA ALA A 79 21.15 5.57 -6.45
C ALA A 79 19.92 4.79 -5.97
N ALA A 80 18.83 4.93 -6.72
CA ALA A 80 17.63 4.13 -6.53
C ALA A 80 17.79 2.74 -7.16
N ILE A 81 17.60 1.70 -6.37
CA ILE A 81 17.67 0.31 -6.83
C ILE A 81 16.28 -0.32 -6.73
N TRP A 82 15.78 -0.81 -7.85
CA TRP A 82 14.54 -1.54 -7.94
C TRP A 82 14.76 -3.04 -7.91
N SER A 83 13.93 -3.74 -7.15
CA SER A 83 13.72 -5.19 -7.25
C SER A 83 12.23 -5.47 -7.49
N GLY A 84 11.93 -6.55 -8.24
CA GLY A 84 10.57 -6.84 -8.68
C GLY A 84 10.21 -6.11 -9.98
N VAL A 85 8.95 -5.72 -10.13
CA VAL A 85 8.42 -5.09 -11.36
C VAL A 85 8.64 -3.58 -11.30
N MET A 86 9.72 -3.09 -11.92
CA MET A 86 9.99 -1.67 -11.99
C MET A 86 8.94 -0.94 -12.83
N PRO A 87 8.37 0.19 -12.35
CA PRO A 87 7.47 1.00 -13.16
C PRO A 87 8.15 1.52 -14.42
N ALA A 88 7.41 1.58 -15.53
CA ALA A 88 7.91 2.11 -16.79
C ALA A 88 8.34 3.59 -16.63
N GLY A 89 9.52 3.93 -17.18
CA GLY A 89 10.05 5.29 -17.10
C GLY A 89 10.56 5.70 -15.72
N ALA A 90 10.78 4.76 -14.81
CA ALA A 90 11.30 5.03 -13.48
C ALA A 90 12.72 5.65 -13.56
N PRO A 91 12.93 6.86 -12.98
CA PRO A 91 14.25 7.48 -12.96
C PRO A 91 15.17 6.82 -11.92
N THR A 92 16.47 7.07 -12.01
CA THR A 92 17.48 6.48 -11.12
C THR A 92 17.75 7.26 -9.83
N GLY A 93 17.33 8.54 -9.76
CA GLY A 93 17.52 9.37 -8.59
C GLY A 93 16.35 9.28 -7.60
N ILE A 94 16.61 9.11 -6.32
CA ILE A 94 15.56 8.95 -5.28
C ILE A 94 14.57 10.12 -5.22
N PRO A 95 14.98 11.41 -5.23
CA PRO A 95 14.03 12.53 -5.25
C PRO A 95 13.09 12.52 -6.46
N SER A 96 13.62 12.15 -7.62
CA SER A 96 12.84 12.02 -8.87
C SER A 96 11.89 10.82 -8.81
N MET A 97 12.31 9.73 -8.19
CA MET A 97 11.45 8.56 -7.94
C MET A 97 10.27 8.88 -7.06
N LEU A 98 10.48 9.60 -5.96
CA LEU A 98 9.40 9.99 -5.07
C LEU A 98 8.38 10.88 -5.80
N ARG A 99 8.83 11.82 -6.61
CA ARG A 99 7.95 12.66 -7.45
C ARG A 99 7.15 11.83 -8.43
N LEU A 100 7.78 10.87 -9.12
CA LEU A 100 7.09 9.97 -10.04
C LEU A 100 5.98 9.19 -9.34
N LEU A 101 6.26 8.61 -8.19
CA LEU A 101 5.26 7.84 -7.44
C LEU A 101 4.07 8.70 -7.00
N LEU A 102 4.32 9.93 -6.55
CA LEU A 102 3.27 10.87 -6.15
C LEU A 102 2.38 11.33 -7.33
N THR A 103 2.93 11.39 -8.54
CA THR A 103 2.20 11.85 -9.73
C THR A 103 1.56 10.73 -10.54
N ALA A 104 2.06 9.51 -10.42
CA ALA A 104 1.57 8.34 -11.17
C ALA A 104 0.25 7.78 -10.62
N VAL A 105 -0.08 8.09 -9.37
CA VAL A 105 -1.31 7.63 -8.71
C VAL A 105 -2.26 8.81 -8.58
N PRO A 106 -3.34 8.88 -9.36
CA PRO A 106 -4.34 9.94 -9.20
C PRO A 106 -5.01 9.83 -7.82
N SER A 107 -5.55 10.95 -7.35
CA SER A 107 -6.23 11.01 -6.04
C SER A 107 -7.25 9.88 -5.92
N ASN A 108 -7.13 9.15 -4.84
CA ASN A 108 -8.02 8.04 -4.59
C ASN A 108 -9.36 8.57 -4.04
N PRO A 109 -10.50 8.23 -4.64
CA PRO A 109 -11.81 8.69 -4.16
C PRO A 109 -12.21 8.13 -2.79
N PHE A 110 -11.42 7.18 -2.24
CA PHE A 110 -11.66 6.57 -0.93
C PHE A 110 -10.76 7.09 0.20
N LEU A 111 -9.88 8.05 -0.09
CA LEU A 111 -8.99 8.67 0.89
C LEU A 111 -9.44 10.07 1.27
#